data_002c9e818da6c377ca8c91185417165d
#
_entry.id   002c9e818da6c377ca8c91185417165d
#
_cell.length_a   1.000
_cell.length_b   1.000
_cell.length_c   1.000
_cell.angle_alpha   90.00
_cell.angle_beta   90.00
_cell.angle_gamma   90.00
#
_symmetry.space_group_name_H-M   'P 1'
#
loop_
_entity.id
_entity.type
_entity.pdbx_description
1 polymer ?
#
loop_
_entity_poly.entity_id
_entity_poly.type
_entity_poly.pdbx_seq_one_letter_code
_entity_poly.pdbx_strand_id
1 'polypeptide(L)'
;MLAAGEVFFDNNAMAMQAVLDGVGVATAQPLYVTDALKAGRLVAPFPIVATKRESWYLEYRPGRETDAALLAFRDWLHSEAERQHQLEADLLDRSARPASRKRGAPP
;
A
#
# COMPACT_ATOMS: atom_id res chain seq x y z
N MET A 1 7.88 25.11 4.90
CA MET A 1 6.47 25.19 4.50
C MET A 1 5.63 24.65 5.64
N LEU A 2 4.77 25.45 6.20
CA LEU A 2 3.89 25.04 7.28
C LEU A 2 2.69 24.30 6.70
N ALA A 3 2.30 23.18 7.35
CA ALA A 3 1.08 22.48 6.96
C ALA A 3 -0.12 23.40 7.18
N ALA A 4 -1.02 23.47 6.21
CA ALA A 4 -2.21 24.33 6.26
C ALA A 4 -3.25 23.89 7.29
N GLY A 5 -3.12 22.67 7.80
CA GLY A 5 -4.00 22.10 8.82
C GLY A 5 -4.03 20.57 8.79
N GLU A 6 -4.69 20.01 9.77
CA GLU A 6 -4.89 18.57 9.88
C GLU A 6 -6.37 18.24 9.98
N VAL A 7 -6.78 17.16 9.34
CA VAL A 7 -8.13 16.62 9.41
C VAL A 7 -8.04 15.17 9.89
N PHE A 8 -8.86 14.83 10.87
CA PHE A 8 -8.89 13.49 11.47
C PHE A 8 -10.14 12.74 11.05
N PHE A 9 -9.97 11.44 10.79
CA PHE A 9 -11.05 10.54 10.43
C PHE A 9 -11.07 9.34 11.37
N ASP A 10 -12.25 8.79 11.61
CA ASP A 10 -12.43 7.65 12.51
C ASP A 10 -11.86 6.34 11.96
N ASN A 11 -11.68 6.24 10.65
CA ASN A 11 -11.12 5.05 10.02
C ASN A 11 -10.31 5.38 8.77
N ASN A 12 -9.48 4.43 8.37
CA ASN A 12 -8.58 4.59 7.24
C ASN A 12 -9.30 4.70 5.90
N ALA A 13 -10.45 4.06 5.73
CA ALA A 13 -11.18 4.10 4.47
C ALA A 13 -11.69 5.52 4.18
N MET A 14 -12.18 6.23 5.18
CA MET A 14 -12.61 7.61 5.07
C MET A 14 -11.43 8.54 4.78
N ALA A 15 -10.30 8.35 5.45
CA ALA A 15 -9.09 9.11 5.20
C ALA A 15 -8.59 8.92 3.76
N MET A 16 -8.59 7.68 3.26
CA MET A 16 -8.18 7.39 1.88
C MET A 16 -9.14 7.98 0.86
N GLN A 17 -10.45 7.97 1.13
CA GLN A 17 -11.42 8.62 0.25
C GLN A 17 -11.16 10.12 0.15
N ALA A 18 -10.85 10.78 1.26
CA ALA A 18 -10.50 12.19 1.28
C ALA A 18 -9.25 12.50 0.43
N VAL A 19 -8.22 11.65 0.52
CA VAL A 19 -7.02 11.78 -0.31
C VAL A 19 -7.35 11.60 -1.79
N LEU A 20 -8.17 10.62 -2.14
CA LEU A 20 -8.64 10.40 -3.52
C LEU A 20 -9.41 11.60 -4.05
N ASP A 21 -10.14 12.29 -3.20
CA ASP A 21 -10.89 13.51 -3.53
C ASP A 21 -10.00 14.78 -3.58
N GLY A 22 -8.70 14.63 -3.34
CA GLY A 22 -7.75 15.73 -3.46
C GLY A 22 -7.62 16.63 -2.23
N VAL A 23 -8.07 16.17 -1.06
CA VAL A 23 -8.02 16.98 0.17
C VAL A 23 -6.59 17.18 0.67
N GLY A 24 -5.72 16.20 0.50
CA GLY A 24 -4.36 16.31 1.00
C GLY A 24 -3.56 15.03 0.92
N VAL A 25 -2.68 14.84 1.89
CA VAL A 25 -1.74 13.73 2.00
C VAL A 25 -2.03 12.94 3.26
N ALA A 26 -1.90 11.63 3.20
CA ALA A 26 -2.05 10.75 4.35
C ALA A 26 -1.01 9.63 4.33
N THR A 27 -0.82 9.00 5.48
CA THR A 27 -0.10 7.74 5.56
C THR A 27 -1.07 6.58 5.29
N ALA A 28 -0.61 5.57 4.57
CA ALA A 28 -1.43 4.41 4.23
C ALA A 28 -0.61 3.14 4.27
N GLN A 29 -1.27 2.03 4.57
CA GLN A 29 -0.67 0.72 4.37
C GLN A 29 -0.75 0.38 2.88
N PRO A 30 0.36 -0.06 2.26
CA PRO A 30 0.39 -0.36 0.82
C PRO A 30 -0.70 -1.33 0.37
N LEU A 31 -1.01 -2.32 1.18
CA LEU A 31 -2.05 -3.32 0.87
C LEU A 31 -3.40 -2.69 0.49
N TYR A 32 -3.78 -1.60 1.16
CA TYR A 32 -5.09 -0.96 0.94
C TYR A 32 -5.10 0.03 -0.21
N VAL A 33 -3.95 0.44 -0.71
CA VAL A 33 -3.83 1.48 -1.74
C VAL A 33 -3.22 0.98 -3.05
N THR A 34 -2.90 -0.30 -3.13
CA THR A 34 -2.25 -0.90 -4.29
C THR A 34 -2.99 -0.61 -5.59
N ASP A 35 -4.30 -0.82 -5.64
CA ASP A 35 -5.10 -0.62 -6.85
C ASP A 35 -5.15 0.85 -7.26
N ALA A 36 -5.26 1.76 -6.30
CA ALA A 36 -5.26 3.19 -6.57
C ALA A 36 -3.89 3.69 -7.08
N LEU A 37 -2.81 3.15 -6.55
CA LEU A 37 -1.45 3.42 -7.04
C LEU A 37 -1.25 2.88 -8.46
N LYS A 38 -1.70 1.67 -8.75
CA LYS A 38 -1.63 1.08 -10.08
C LYS A 38 -2.43 1.88 -11.11
N ALA A 39 -3.59 2.35 -10.73
CA ALA A 39 -4.47 3.15 -11.58
C ALA A 39 -4.01 4.61 -11.74
N GLY A 40 -3.00 5.04 -10.99
CA GLY A 40 -2.52 6.43 -11.01
C GLY A 40 -3.44 7.42 -10.29
N ARG A 41 -4.42 6.93 -9.53
CA ARG A 41 -5.32 7.80 -8.74
C ARG A 41 -4.66 8.31 -7.45
N LEU A 42 -3.65 7.59 -6.97
CA LEU A 42 -2.77 7.99 -5.87
C LEU A 42 -1.31 7.93 -6.31
N VAL A 43 -0.49 8.74 -5.69
CA VAL A 43 0.97 8.71 -5.86
C VAL A 43 1.63 8.71 -4.49
N ALA A 44 2.78 8.06 -4.38
CA ALA A 44 3.64 8.15 -3.21
C ALA A 44 4.67 9.26 -3.47
N PRO A 45 4.47 10.48 -2.96
CA PRO A 45 5.32 11.62 -3.32
C PRO A 45 6.73 11.52 -2.74
N PHE A 46 6.90 10.69 -1.70
CA PHE A 46 8.18 10.50 -1.02
C PHE A 46 8.52 9.01 -0.94
N PRO A 47 9.78 8.62 -1.16
CA PRO A 47 10.22 7.23 -1.02
C PRO A 47 10.45 6.86 0.47
N ILE A 48 9.55 7.26 1.34
CA ILE A 48 9.64 7.04 2.78
C ILE A 48 8.63 5.96 3.17
N VAL A 49 9.13 4.87 3.73
CA VAL A 49 8.31 3.79 4.27
C VAL A 49 8.55 3.72 5.77
N ALA A 50 7.51 4.00 6.53
CA ALA A 50 7.54 3.81 7.98
C ALA A 50 7.29 2.33 8.29
N THR A 51 8.26 1.68 8.92
CA THR A 51 8.13 0.28 9.31
C THR A 51 7.40 0.18 10.64
N LYS A 52 6.31 -0.59 10.67
CA LYS A 52 5.63 -0.95 11.90
C LYS A 52 6.23 -2.22 12.50
N ARG A 53 6.19 -2.35 13.82
CA ARG A 53 6.59 -3.58 14.51
C ARG A 53 5.55 -4.68 14.38
N GLU A 54 4.29 -4.30 14.16
CA GLU A 54 3.18 -5.23 13.99
C GLU A 54 3.22 -5.85 12.61
N SER A 55 2.91 -7.14 12.58
CA SER A 55 2.80 -7.93 11.35
C SER A 55 1.44 -8.62 11.28
N TRP A 56 1.06 -9.05 10.10
CA TRP A 56 -0.12 -9.89 9.92
C TRP A 56 0.24 -11.33 10.21
N TYR A 57 -0.62 -12.03 10.99
CA TYR A 57 -0.43 -13.42 11.38
C TYR A 57 -1.64 -14.24 10.98
N LEU A 58 -1.40 -15.45 10.53
CA LEU A 58 -2.43 -16.48 10.38
C LEU A 58 -2.41 -17.34 11.64
N GLU A 59 -3.51 -17.32 12.37
CA GLU A 59 -3.67 -18.12 13.59
C GLU A 59 -4.66 -19.24 13.36
N TYR A 60 -4.38 -20.41 13.91
CA TYR A 60 -5.28 -21.54 13.90
C TYR A 60 -5.17 -22.33 15.19
N ARG A 61 -6.22 -23.11 15.47
CA ARG A 61 -6.31 -23.89 16.70
C ARG A 61 -5.21 -24.97 16.71
N PRO A 62 -4.53 -25.18 17.88
CA PRO A 62 -3.60 -26.31 18.03
C PRO A 62 -4.26 -27.63 17.68
N GLY A 63 -3.50 -28.51 17.03
CA GLY A 63 -4.01 -29.81 16.55
C GLY A 63 -4.55 -29.81 15.11
N ARG A 64 -4.59 -28.63 14.46
CA ARG A 64 -5.02 -28.50 13.06
C ARG A 64 -3.86 -28.54 12.06
N GLU A 65 -2.65 -28.76 12.53
CA GLU A 65 -1.43 -28.73 11.72
C GLU A 65 -1.39 -29.78 10.62
N THR A 66 -2.18 -30.84 10.74
CA THR A 66 -2.29 -31.94 9.76
C THR A 66 -3.51 -31.81 8.85
N ASP A 67 -4.34 -30.79 9.02
CA ASP A 67 -5.51 -30.55 8.18
C ASP A 67 -5.07 -30.11 6.76
N ALA A 68 -5.31 -30.97 5.78
CA ALA A 68 -4.88 -30.72 4.40
C ALA A 68 -5.49 -29.43 3.80
N ALA A 69 -6.75 -29.16 4.11
CA ALA A 69 -7.43 -27.95 3.64
C ALA A 69 -6.83 -26.68 4.25
N LEU A 70 -6.52 -26.72 5.54
CA LEU A 70 -5.86 -25.61 6.23
C LEU A 70 -4.45 -25.35 5.68
N LEU A 71 -3.68 -26.40 5.44
CA LEU A 71 -2.34 -26.29 4.89
C LEU A 71 -2.36 -25.75 3.46
N ALA A 72 -3.30 -26.17 2.64
CA ALA A 72 -3.48 -25.66 1.28
C ALA A 72 -3.84 -24.16 1.31
N PHE A 73 -4.74 -23.75 2.18
CA PHE A 73 -5.09 -22.32 2.37
C PHE A 73 -3.90 -21.51 2.86
N ARG A 74 -3.16 -22.02 3.83
CA ARG A 74 -1.96 -21.36 4.34
C ARG A 74 -0.92 -21.13 3.24
N ASP A 75 -0.64 -22.14 2.45
CA ASP A 75 0.35 -22.07 1.38
C ASP A 75 -0.09 -21.09 0.28
N TRP A 76 -1.38 -21.12 -0.07
CA TRP A 76 -1.95 -20.14 -0.99
C TRP A 76 -1.84 -18.71 -0.45
N LEU A 77 -2.18 -18.49 0.83
CA LEU A 77 -2.12 -17.17 1.46
C LEU A 77 -0.69 -16.63 1.51
N HIS A 78 0.29 -17.48 1.82
CA HIS A 78 1.70 -17.11 1.78
C HIS A 78 2.14 -16.69 0.38
N SER A 79 1.73 -17.42 -0.65
CA SER A 79 2.03 -17.08 -2.04
C SER A 79 1.42 -15.75 -2.46
N GLU A 80 0.19 -15.50 -2.06
CA GLU A 80 -0.48 -14.22 -2.32
C GLU A 80 0.18 -13.05 -1.57
N ALA A 81 0.61 -13.28 -0.33
CA ALA A 81 1.32 -12.27 0.46
C ALA A 81 2.68 -11.92 -0.17
N GLU A 82 3.43 -12.90 -0.65
CA GLU A 82 4.69 -12.66 -1.36
C GLU A 82 4.48 -11.87 -2.65
N ARG A 83 3.46 -12.24 -3.42
CA ARG A 83 3.10 -11.53 -4.66
C ARG A 83 2.71 -10.09 -4.37
N GLN A 84 1.91 -9.86 -3.33
CA GLN A 84 1.52 -8.52 -2.90
C GLN A 84 2.74 -7.71 -2.46
N HIS A 85 3.64 -8.29 -1.69
CA HIS A 85 4.85 -7.63 -1.23
C HIS A 85 5.75 -7.19 -2.39
N GLN A 86 5.93 -8.06 -3.38
CA GLN A 86 6.68 -7.74 -4.59
C GLN A 86 6.03 -6.61 -5.39
N LEU A 87 4.72 -6.65 -5.53
CA LEU A 87 3.96 -5.59 -6.21
C LEU A 87 4.08 -4.24 -5.51
N GLU A 88 4.01 -4.24 -4.19
CA GLU A 88 4.20 -3.02 -3.39
C GLU A 88 5.59 -2.42 -3.59
N ALA A 89 6.62 -3.24 -3.57
CA ALA A 89 8.00 -2.81 -3.81
C ALA A 89 8.15 -2.18 -5.20
N ASP A 90 7.58 -2.79 -6.21
CA ASP A 90 7.62 -2.28 -7.59
C ASP A 90 6.88 -0.96 -7.75
N LEU A 91 5.72 -0.80 -7.12
CA LEU A 91 4.93 0.42 -7.16
C LEU A 91 5.63 1.58 -6.44
N LEU A 92 6.24 1.31 -5.30
CA LEU A 92 7.00 2.32 -4.56
C LEU A 92 8.24 2.77 -5.33
N ASP A 93 8.95 1.86 -5.98
CA ASP A 93 10.10 2.19 -6.83
C ASP A 93 9.69 3.08 -8.01
N ARG A 94 8.58 2.79 -8.67
CA ARG A 94 8.04 3.61 -9.76
C ARG A 94 7.65 5.00 -9.29
N SER A 95 7.03 5.11 -8.13
CA SER A 95 6.61 6.39 -7.55
C SER A 95 7.80 7.27 -7.15
N ALA A 96 8.89 6.64 -6.73
CA ALA A 96 10.12 7.33 -6.34
C ALA A 96 10.93 7.86 -7.53
N ARG A 97 10.70 7.32 -8.73
CA ARG A 97 11.38 7.82 -9.93
C ARG A 97 10.73 9.13 -10.36
N PRO A 98 11.51 10.24 -10.45
CA PRO A 98 10.97 11.46 -11.01
C PRO A 98 10.48 11.16 -12.43
N ALA A 99 9.27 11.57 -12.73
CA ALA A 99 8.78 11.54 -14.09
C ALA A 99 9.87 12.20 -14.95
N SER A 100 10.44 11.46 -15.87
CA SER A 100 11.36 12.05 -16.83
C SER A 100 10.56 13.14 -17.54
N ARG A 101 10.87 14.36 -17.20
CA ARG A 101 10.32 15.52 -17.89
C ARG A 101 10.71 15.32 -19.36
N LYS A 102 9.78 14.85 -20.17
CA LYS A 102 9.93 15.05 -21.60
C LYS A 102 10.09 16.55 -21.75
N ARG A 103 11.32 16.99 -21.90
CA ARG A 103 11.56 18.33 -22.39
C ARG A 103 10.89 18.34 -23.76
N GLY A 104 9.74 19.00 -23.83
CA GLY A 104 9.16 19.28 -25.12
C GLY A 104 10.24 19.92 -25.94
N ALA A 105 10.46 19.40 -27.14
CA ALA A 105 11.38 20.06 -28.06
C ALA A 105 10.93 21.52 -28.19
N PRO A 106 11.84 22.47 -28.11
CA PRO A 106 11.47 23.87 -28.33
C PRO A 106 10.87 24.03 -29.73
N PRO A 107 9.87 24.88 -29.89
CA PRO A 107 9.29 25.15 -31.19
C PRO A 107 10.30 25.67 -32.20
#